data_b3107b8a5e4db0398fd02ec34806eed3
#
_entry.id   b3107b8a5e4db0398fd02ec34806eed3
#
_cell.length_a   1.000
_cell.length_b   1.000
_cell.length_c   1.000
_cell.angle_alpha   90.00
_cell.angle_beta   90.00
_cell.angle_gamma   90.00
#
_symmetry.space_group_name_H-M   'P 1'
#
loop_
_entity.id
_entity.type
_entity.pdbx_description
1 polymer ?
#
loop_
_entity_poly.entity_id
_entity_poly.type
_entity_poly.pdbx_seq_one_letter_code
_entity_poly.pdbx_strand_id
1 'polypeptide(L)'
;MIDNDFLDKLCTETNRYANQKITSLKEQNKFLPTSRLYRWSPTDRDEMVSFLAIIVLQGLFPLPEEESYFLFNGFGTMPYFRRIMTYNRYLLLKSMLHFVDNETMKEPTRLFKIQPIIDYFNDKFSSLYYPSQEIVIDESLLKWHGRLGFAQKILSKAAQVGVKTYELCESSSGYLWKFFVYAGKEKTRTATTNDVRPDEDETTDRPSASIENNNDRPNNVDDTNDNEAEMTDQTSTGNTNDRPSNATSKIVYDLVEPLLHRGHTLVMDNFYNCPLLARCLKRQNTDCYGTLRLNREFVPDSLKTLTKTELRQGEVVASYCSDLSICVWRDANIVSLISTYHYLQIGSRQKYNRLTFKPSIVLDYNKSMGGVDRKDQFLSAQPLERTKNKIWYKKLFRRMLNAALFNCFVIFKSANPKISHRQFRTILAEDLLKIHRNIDLTTEPRL
;
A
#
# COMPACT_ATOMS: atom_id res chain seq x y z
N MET A 1 16.30 -1.59 -7.95
CA MET A 1 14.89 -1.77 -7.51
C MET A 1 14.12 -2.65 -8.52
N ILE A 2 14.20 -2.37 -9.80
CA ILE A 2 13.71 -3.23 -10.90
C ILE A 2 14.93 -3.71 -11.67
N ASP A 3 15.13 -5.02 -11.73
CA ASP A 3 16.26 -5.65 -12.42
C ASP A 3 15.82 -6.34 -13.73
N ASN A 4 16.79 -6.85 -14.45
CA ASN A 4 16.55 -7.51 -15.72
C ASN A 4 15.74 -8.80 -15.57
N ASP A 5 15.94 -9.56 -14.51
CA ASP A 5 15.22 -10.82 -14.25
C ASP A 5 13.74 -10.57 -14.02
N PHE A 6 13.42 -9.49 -13.32
CA PHE A 6 12.04 -9.07 -13.13
C PHE A 6 11.37 -8.65 -14.45
N LEU A 7 12.08 -7.88 -15.30
CA LEU A 7 11.58 -7.46 -16.61
C LEU A 7 11.36 -8.67 -17.53
N ASP A 8 12.29 -9.62 -17.55
CA ASP A 8 12.17 -10.86 -18.33
C ASP A 8 10.98 -11.70 -17.89
N LYS A 9 10.75 -11.79 -16.56
CA LYS A 9 9.57 -12.45 -16.00
C LYS A 9 8.27 -11.75 -16.42
N LEU A 10 8.23 -10.41 -16.38
CA LEU A 10 7.07 -9.65 -16.86
C LEU A 10 6.80 -9.90 -18.34
N CYS A 11 7.85 -9.92 -19.18
CA CYS A 11 7.71 -10.20 -20.63
C CYS A 11 7.19 -11.62 -20.85
N THR A 12 7.79 -12.60 -20.16
CA THR A 12 7.42 -14.02 -20.28
C THR A 12 5.95 -14.24 -19.93
N GLU A 13 5.51 -13.75 -18.77
CA GLU A 13 4.13 -13.94 -18.32
C GLU A 13 3.11 -13.14 -19.16
N THR A 14 3.50 -11.96 -19.64
CA THR A 14 2.67 -11.14 -20.52
C THR A 14 2.50 -11.84 -21.89
N ASN A 15 3.57 -12.37 -22.45
CA ASN A 15 3.54 -13.11 -23.73
C ASN A 15 2.76 -14.43 -23.60
N ARG A 16 2.96 -15.15 -22.49
CA ARG A 16 2.20 -16.38 -22.17
C ARG A 16 0.71 -16.11 -22.10
N TYR A 17 0.31 -15.13 -21.31
CA TYR A 17 -1.10 -14.77 -21.17
C TYR A 17 -1.73 -14.33 -22.49
N ALA A 18 -1.02 -13.56 -23.33
CA ALA A 18 -1.50 -13.17 -24.64
C ALA A 18 -1.71 -14.39 -25.54
N ASN A 19 -0.78 -15.34 -25.56
CA ASN A 19 -0.89 -16.59 -26.33
C ASN A 19 -2.07 -17.46 -25.85
N GLN A 20 -2.23 -17.65 -24.53
CA GLN A 20 -3.38 -18.36 -23.94
C GLN A 20 -4.70 -17.71 -24.37
N LYS A 21 -4.79 -16.37 -24.30
CA LYS A 21 -5.98 -15.63 -24.74
C LYS A 21 -6.26 -15.80 -26.24
N ILE A 22 -5.24 -15.73 -27.08
CA ILE A 22 -5.37 -15.94 -28.53
C ILE A 22 -5.84 -17.35 -28.83
N THR A 23 -5.25 -18.37 -28.22
CA THR A 23 -5.65 -19.78 -28.40
C THR A 23 -7.11 -19.97 -28.00
N SER A 24 -7.50 -19.52 -26.82
CA SER A 24 -8.89 -19.60 -26.35
C SER A 24 -9.89 -18.91 -27.28
N LEU A 25 -9.54 -17.73 -27.82
CA LEU A 25 -10.40 -17.05 -28.77
C LEU A 25 -10.51 -17.76 -30.13
N LYS A 26 -9.43 -18.42 -30.60
CA LYS A 26 -9.44 -19.26 -31.79
C LYS A 26 -10.34 -20.49 -31.62
N GLU A 27 -10.24 -21.19 -30.48
CA GLU A 27 -11.08 -22.32 -30.15
C GLU A 27 -12.57 -21.96 -30.08
N GLN A 28 -12.87 -20.75 -29.61
CA GLN A 28 -14.24 -20.22 -29.56
C GLN A 28 -14.72 -19.59 -30.87
N ASN A 29 -13.93 -19.62 -31.94
CA ASN A 29 -14.20 -18.94 -33.23
C ASN A 29 -14.49 -17.42 -33.08
N LYS A 30 -13.88 -16.77 -32.05
CA LYS A 30 -14.03 -15.34 -31.74
C LYS A 30 -12.77 -14.52 -32.05
N PHE A 31 -11.75 -15.12 -32.64
CA PHE A 31 -10.51 -14.41 -33.01
C PHE A 31 -10.67 -13.70 -34.34
N LEU A 32 -11.16 -12.45 -34.28
CA LEU A 32 -11.49 -11.67 -35.48
C LEU A 32 -10.29 -10.80 -35.95
N PRO A 33 -10.10 -10.64 -37.28
CA PRO A 33 -9.06 -9.75 -37.84
C PRO A 33 -9.21 -8.28 -37.44
N THR A 34 -10.43 -7.85 -37.08
CA THR A 34 -10.72 -6.50 -36.59
C THR A 34 -10.30 -6.28 -35.14
N SER A 35 -10.05 -7.35 -34.40
CA SER A 35 -9.58 -7.27 -33.00
C SER A 35 -8.17 -6.69 -32.93
N ARG A 36 -7.92 -5.79 -31.98
CA ARG A 36 -6.56 -5.32 -31.68
C ARG A 36 -5.60 -6.47 -31.39
N LEU A 37 -6.07 -7.53 -30.70
CA LEU A 37 -5.28 -8.70 -30.35
C LEU A 37 -4.78 -9.49 -31.58
N TYR A 38 -5.45 -9.36 -32.72
CA TYR A 38 -4.98 -9.93 -34.00
C TYR A 38 -3.59 -9.40 -34.42
N ARG A 39 -3.25 -8.17 -33.98
CA ARG A 39 -1.96 -7.51 -34.22
C ARG A 39 -0.96 -7.72 -33.07
N TRP A 40 -1.20 -8.71 -32.21
CA TRP A 40 -0.27 -9.00 -31.13
C TRP A 40 1.07 -9.52 -31.67
N SER A 41 2.14 -8.96 -31.19
CA SER A 41 3.51 -9.49 -31.32
C SER A 41 4.08 -9.65 -29.92
N PRO A 42 4.92 -10.66 -29.67
CA PRO A 42 5.59 -10.80 -28.37
C PRO A 42 6.32 -9.53 -27.99
N THR A 43 6.26 -9.19 -26.69
CA THR A 43 7.00 -8.07 -26.14
C THR A 43 8.36 -8.53 -25.62
N ASP A 44 9.33 -7.61 -25.63
CA ASP A 44 10.67 -7.78 -25.11
C ASP A 44 10.94 -6.82 -23.93
N ARG A 45 12.15 -6.91 -23.36
CA ARG A 45 12.57 -6.09 -22.22
C ARG A 45 12.54 -4.60 -22.54
N ASP A 46 13.06 -4.18 -23.68
CA ASP A 46 13.17 -2.77 -24.03
C ASP A 46 11.80 -2.14 -24.27
N GLU A 47 10.90 -2.88 -24.88
CA GLU A 47 9.52 -2.44 -25.03
C GLU A 47 8.79 -2.40 -23.67
N MET A 48 9.04 -3.37 -22.78
CA MET A 48 8.45 -3.37 -21.44
C MET A 48 8.96 -2.18 -20.61
N VAL A 49 10.24 -1.84 -20.67
CA VAL A 49 10.80 -0.64 -20.02
C VAL A 49 10.14 0.62 -20.58
N SER A 50 9.97 0.70 -21.91
CA SER A 50 9.29 1.82 -22.57
C SER A 50 7.83 1.96 -22.09
N PHE A 51 7.13 0.83 -21.93
CA PHE A 51 5.77 0.80 -21.39
C PHE A 51 5.72 1.28 -19.93
N LEU A 52 6.67 0.86 -19.09
CA LEU A 52 6.77 1.34 -17.70
C LEU A 52 7.13 2.83 -17.63
N ALA A 53 8.02 3.32 -18.52
CA ALA A 53 8.35 4.75 -18.63
C ALA A 53 7.12 5.59 -19.00
N ILE A 54 6.28 5.11 -19.92
CA ILE A 54 4.98 5.76 -20.23
C ILE A 54 4.11 5.87 -18.97
N ILE A 55 4.03 4.80 -18.15
CA ILE A 55 3.26 4.82 -16.90
C ILE A 55 3.82 5.87 -15.93
N VAL A 56 5.14 6.00 -15.81
CA VAL A 56 5.78 7.02 -14.97
C VAL A 56 5.46 8.43 -15.48
N LEU A 57 5.57 8.65 -16.79
CA LEU A 57 5.24 9.94 -17.42
C LEU A 57 3.76 10.31 -17.26
N GLN A 58 2.85 9.34 -17.32
CA GLN A 58 1.42 9.56 -17.03
C GLN A 58 1.18 10.04 -15.59
N GLY A 59 1.99 9.60 -14.62
CA GLY A 59 1.93 10.09 -13.24
C GLY A 59 2.49 11.52 -13.07
N LEU A 60 3.44 11.92 -13.93
CA LEU A 60 3.99 13.30 -13.95
C LEU A 60 3.04 14.30 -14.59
N PHE A 61 2.29 13.86 -15.60
CA PHE A 61 1.38 14.68 -16.40
C PHE A 61 -0.01 14.03 -16.43
N PRO A 62 -0.79 14.12 -15.35
CA PRO A 62 -2.07 13.42 -15.27
C PRO A 62 -3.10 14.04 -16.22
N LEU A 63 -3.53 13.27 -17.23
CA LEU A 63 -4.64 13.61 -18.13
C LEU A 63 -5.87 12.74 -17.80
N PRO A 64 -7.10 13.27 -17.95
CA PRO A 64 -8.33 12.55 -17.65
C PRO A 64 -8.48 11.24 -18.44
N GLU A 65 -8.12 11.27 -19.72
CA GLU A 65 -8.25 10.13 -20.65
C GLU A 65 -6.90 9.64 -21.15
N GLU A 66 -6.75 8.32 -21.26
CA GLU A 66 -5.49 7.72 -21.73
C GLU A 66 -5.20 8.01 -23.21
N GLU A 67 -6.24 8.13 -24.01
CA GLU A 67 -6.10 8.45 -25.42
C GLU A 67 -5.47 9.83 -25.64
N SER A 68 -5.78 10.80 -24.77
CA SER A 68 -5.27 12.17 -24.84
C SER A 68 -3.75 12.26 -24.82
N TYR A 69 -3.05 11.30 -24.20
CA TYR A 69 -1.57 11.25 -24.26
C TYR A 69 -1.03 10.94 -25.65
N PHE A 70 -1.81 10.32 -26.52
CA PHE A 70 -1.40 9.83 -27.83
C PHE A 70 -2.01 10.61 -29.00
N LEU A 71 -2.72 11.71 -28.72
CA LEU A 71 -3.26 12.58 -29.78
C LEU A 71 -2.13 13.30 -30.50
N PHE A 72 -2.32 13.52 -31.81
CA PHE A 72 -1.34 14.19 -32.66
C PHE A 72 -1.48 15.71 -32.62
N ASN A 73 -2.70 16.19 -32.65
CA ASN A 73 -3.05 17.61 -32.67
C ASN A 73 -4.11 17.92 -31.59
N GLY A 74 -4.10 19.13 -31.07
CA GLY A 74 -5.10 19.62 -30.12
C GLY A 74 -4.48 20.27 -28.89
N PHE A 75 -5.33 20.93 -28.11
CA PHE A 75 -4.93 21.60 -26.90
C PHE A 75 -4.47 20.59 -25.85
N GLY A 76 -3.23 20.70 -25.38
CA GLY A 76 -2.66 19.80 -24.37
C GLY A 76 -2.08 18.49 -24.93
N THR A 77 -1.79 18.42 -26.24
CA THR A 77 -1.13 17.25 -26.82
C THR A 77 0.28 17.04 -26.26
N MET A 78 0.64 15.77 -26.12
CA MET A 78 1.97 15.35 -25.66
C MET A 78 2.64 14.47 -26.72
N PRO A 79 3.26 15.05 -27.77
CA PRO A 79 3.78 14.32 -28.93
C PRO A 79 4.82 13.25 -28.54
N TYR A 80 5.47 13.40 -27.38
CA TYR A 80 6.49 12.48 -26.91
C TYR A 80 5.96 11.06 -26.68
N PHE A 81 4.72 10.87 -26.23
CA PHE A 81 4.17 9.54 -25.98
C PHE A 81 4.11 8.68 -27.24
N ARG A 82 3.72 9.27 -28.39
CA ARG A 82 3.68 8.54 -29.66
C ARG A 82 5.06 8.20 -30.22
N ARG A 83 6.09 8.96 -29.88
CA ARG A 83 7.48 8.62 -30.21
C ARG A 83 7.95 7.37 -29.46
N ILE A 84 7.44 7.15 -28.25
CA ILE A 84 7.79 6.00 -27.44
C ILE A 84 7.04 4.76 -27.93
N MET A 85 5.73 4.87 -28.12
CA MET A 85 4.86 3.74 -28.48
C MET A 85 3.55 4.23 -29.11
N THR A 86 2.97 3.44 -30.02
CA THR A 86 1.62 3.74 -30.56
C THR A 86 0.55 3.46 -29.51
N TYR A 87 -0.57 4.19 -29.55
CA TYR A 87 -1.69 4.00 -28.63
C TYR A 87 -2.23 2.57 -28.63
N ASN A 88 -2.39 1.98 -29.81
CA ASN A 88 -2.88 0.60 -29.92
C ASN A 88 -1.92 -0.40 -29.29
N ARG A 89 -0.59 -0.23 -29.44
CA ARG A 89 0.39 -1.10 -28.79
C ARG A 89 0.39 -0.92 -27.27
N TYR A 90 0.29 0.32 -26.80
CA TYR A 90 0.13 0.61 -25.36
C TYR A 90 -1.09 -0.10 -24.76
N LEU A 91 -2.25 -0.03 -25.45
CA LEU A 91 -3.46 -0.71 -24.99
C LEU A 91 -3.33 -2.24 -25.00
N LEU A 92 -2.64 -2.81 -26.02
CA LEU A 92 -2.36 -4.24 -26.07
C LEU A 92 -1.50 -4.68 -24.89
N LEU A 93 -0.37 -4.03 -24.64
CA LEU A 93 0.49 -4.32 -23.50
C LEU A 93 -0.25 -4.15 -22.17
N LYS A 94 -0.99 -3.05 -22.01
CA LYS A 94 -1.81 -2.81 -20.82
C LYS A 94 -2.83 -3.92 -20.58
N SER A 95 -3.49 -4.42 -21.63
CA SER A 95 -4.50 -5.48 -21.53
C SER A 95 -3.87 -6.84 -21.29
N MET A 96 -2.72 -7.15 -21.90
CA MET A 96 -2.05 -8.45 -21.78
C MET A 96 -1.08 -8.53 -20.58
N LEU A 97 -0.69 -7.41 -19.95
CA LEU A 97 0.19 -7.40 -18.79
C LEU A 97 -0.28 -8.42 -17.74
N HIS A 98 0.59 -9.37 -17.43
CA HIS A 98 0.29 -10.47 -16.50
C HIS A 98 1.53 -10.85 -15.71
N PHE A 99 1.37 -11.54 -14.57
CA PHE A 99 2.45 -11.75 -13.60
C PHE A 99 2.69 -13.22 -13.24
N VAL A 100 1.80 -14.10 -13.66
CA VAL A 100 1.78 -15.50 -13.28
C VAL A 100 1.08 -16.34 -14.35
N ASP A 101 1.45 -17.61 -14.47
CA ASP A 101 0.71 -18.54 -15.31
C ASP A 101 -0.59 -18.95 -14.61
N ASN A 102 -1.73 -18.64 -15.22
CA ASN A 102 -3.04 -19.00 -14.66
C ASN A 102 -3.29 -20.52 -14.58
N GLU A 103 -2.60 -21.33 -15.39
CA GLU A 103 -2.74 -22.78 -15.42
C GLU A 103 -1.97 -23.48 -14.27
N THR A 104 -1.03 -22.77 -13.64
CA THR A 104 -0.26 -23.32 -12.50
C THR A 104 -0.97 -23.17 -11.15
N MET A 105 -2.14 -22.58 -11.12
CA MET A 105 -2.90 -22.37 -9.88
C MET A 105 -3.45 -23.71 -9.35
N LYS A 106 -2.74 -24.28 -8.36
CA LYS A 106 -3.17 -25.51 -7.66
C LYS A 106 -4.24 -25.24 -6.61
N GLU A 107 -4.13 -24.11 -5.90
CA GLU A 107 -5.08 -23.67 -4.90
C GLU A 107 -5.48 -22.21 -5.14
N PRO A 108 -6.78 -21.87 -5.13
CA PRO A 108 -7.24 -20.52 -5.43
C PRO A 108 -6.99 -19.57 -4.26
N THR A 109 -5.79 -19.01 -4.18
CA THR A 109 -5.52 -17.90 -3.25
C THR A 109 -6.00 -16.58 -3.87
N ARG A 110 -6.57 -15.71 -3.06
CA ARG A 110 -7.10 -14.41 -3.54
C ARG A 110 -6.02 -13.52 -4.16
N LEU A 111 -4.76 -13.68 -3.75
CA LEU A 111 -3.62 -12.88 -4.23
C LEU A 111 -2.79 -13.59 -5.32
N PHE A 112 -3.18 -14.80 -5.77
CA PHE A 112 -2.40 -15.60 -6.71
C PHE A 112 -1.87 -14.78 -7.91
N LYS A 113 -2.76 -13.98 -8.56
CA LYS A 113 -2.40 -13.21 -9.77
C LYS A 113 -1.35 -12.12 -9.54
N ILE A 114 -1.06 -11.75 -8.30
CA ILE A 114 -0.16 -10.64 -7.94
C ILE A 114 0.92 -11.07 -6.93
N GLN A 115 0.82 -12.24 -6.34
CA GLN A 115 1.72 -12.69 -5.29
C GLN A 115 3.21 -12.61 -5.68
N PRO A 116 3.65 -13.06 -6.87
CA PRO A 116 5.05 -12.96 -7.26
C PRO A 116 5.60 -11.52 -7.29
N ILE A 117 4.72 -10.54 -7.52
CA ILE A 117 5.08 -9.12 -7.52
C ILE A 117 5.19 -8.60 -6.09
N ILE A 118 4.28 -9.02 -5.19
CA ILE A 118 4.35 -8.69 -3.76
C ILE A 118 5.67 -9.20 -3.17
N ASP A 119 5.99 -10.46 -3.41
CA ASP A 119 7.21 -11.10 -2.91
C ASP A 119 8.46 -10.38 -3.43
N TYR A 120 8.52 -10.15 -4.74
CA TYR A 120 9.64 -9.45 -5.37
C TYR A 120 9.88 -8.06 -4.76
N PHE A 121 8.83 -7.25 -4.60
CA PHE A 121 9.03 -5.91 -4.05
C PHE A 121 9.37 -5.94 -2.55
N ASN A 122 8.81 -6.85 -1.76
CA ASN A 122 9.21 -7.02 -0.36
C ASN A 122 10.69 -7.38 -0.22
N ASP A 123 11.18 -8.31 -1.05
CA ASP A 123 12.59 -8.70 -1.07
C ASP A 123 13.50 -7.53 -1.48
N LYS A 124 13.10 -6.79 -2.54
CA LYS A 124 13.87 -5.63 -3.00
C LYS A 124 13.86 -4.47 -2.00
N PHE A 125 12.73 -4.17 -1.38
CA PHE A 125 12.63 -3.07 -0.42
C PHE A 125 13.48 -3.35 0.82
N SER A 126 13.42 -4.56 1.34
CA SER A 126 14.17 -4.95 2.54
C SER A 126 15.67 -5.13 2.29
N SER A 127 16.07 -5.62 1.10
CA SER A 127 17.48 -5.87 0.78
C SER A 127 18.28 -4.62 0.39
N LEU A 128 17.62 -3.59 -0.17
CA LEU A 128 18.30 -2.40 -0.70
C LEU A 128 18.44 -1.26 0.31
N TYR A 129 17.78 -1.34 1.43
CA TYR A 129 17.78 -0.26 2.42
C TYR A 129 17.66 -0.82 3.83
N TYR A 130 18.50 -0.31 4.72
CA TYR A 130 18.41 -0.58 6.15
C TYR A 130 17.79 0.64 6.85
N PRO A 131 16.64 0.50 7.51
CA PRO A 131 15.94 1.65 8.11
C PRO A 131 16.68 2.19 9.33
N SER A 132 16.49 3.46 9.61
CA SER A 132 16.95 4.09 10.85
C SER A 132 16.24 3.48 12.07
N GLN A 133 16.62 3.94 13.27
CA GLN A 133 16.12 3.38 14.53
C GLN A 133 14.60 3.38 14.64
N GLU A 134 13.92 4.46 14.23
CA GLU A 134 12.46 4.59 14.35
C GLU A 134 11.75 4.08 13.08
N ILE A 135 10.92 3.06 13.27
CA ILE A 135 10.09 2.42 12.26
C ILE A 135 8.62 2.48 12.64
N VAL A 136 7.73 2.54 11.67
CA VAL A 136 6.30 2.75 11.87
C VAL A 136 5.51 1.66 11.18
N ILE A 137 4.51 1.11 11.86
CA ILE A 137 3.48 0.28 11.23
C ILE A 137 2.16 1.03 11.21
N ASP A 138 1.57 1.11 10.01
CA ASP A 138 0.23 1.63 9.79
C ASP A 138 -0.41 0.97 8.56
N GLU A 139 -1.70 1.26 8.32
CA GLU A 139 -2.38 0.82 7.12
C GLU A 139 -2.41 1.88 6.01
N SER A 140 -2.30 1.40 4.78
CA SER A 140 -2.60 2.17 3.58
C SER A 140 -3.79 1.58 2.82
N LEU A 141 -4.54 2.40 2.10
CA LEU A 141 -5.74 1.99 1.39
C LEU A 141 -5.66 2.41 -0.08
N LEU A 142 -5.54 1.42 -0.97
CA LEU A 142 -5.64 1.64 -2.41
C LEU A 142 -7.11 1.68 -2.83
N LYS A 143 -7.60 2.86 -3.22
CA LYS A 143 -8.99 3.09 -3.63
C LYS A 143 -9.44 2.09 -4.71
N TRP A 144 -10.56 1.38 -4.44
CA TRP A 144 -11.16 0.44 -5.38
C TRP A 144 -12.68 0.45 -5.26
N HIS A 145 -13.38 0.58 -6.39
CA HIS A 145 -14.85 0.63 -6.45
C HIS A 145 -15.49 -0.60 -7.11
N GLY A 146 -14.68 -1.50 -7.67
CA GLY A 146 -15.18 -2.72 -8.29
C GLY A 146 -15.59 -3.79 -7.27
N ARG A 147 -16.26 -4.84 -7.73
CA ARG A 147 -16.53 -6.02 -6.90
C ARG A 147 -15.21 -6.69 -6.51
N LEU A 148 -14.93 -6.78 -5.21
CA LEU A 148 -13.75 -7.43 -4.67
C LEU A 148 -14.07 -7.95 -3.27
N GLY A 149 -14.05 -9.28 -3.09
CA GLY A 149 -14.50 -9.94 -1.86
C GLY A 149 -13.68 -9.63 -0.60
N PHE A 150 -12.52 -8.99 -0.75
CA PHE A 150 -11.67 -8.56 0.37
C PHE A 150 -11.44 -7.04 0.44
N ALA A 151 -12.19 -6.26 -0.34
CA ALA A 151 -12.16 -4.81 -0.19
C ALA A 151 -12.58 -4.40 1.22
N GLN A 152 -11.88 -3.42 1.79
CA GLN A 152 -12.13 -2.91 3.13
C GLN A 152 -12.72 -1.51 3.07
N LYS A 153 -13.61 -1.19 4.02
CA LYS A 153 -14.15 0.15 4.22
C LYS A 153 -13.48 0.76 5.46
N ILE A 154 -12.76 1.84 5.29
CA ILE A 154 -12.07 2.57 6.36
C ILE A 154 -12.44 4.04 6.22
N LEU A 155 -13.39 4.51 7.02
CA LEU A 155 -13.98 5.85 6.90
C LEU A 155 -12.97 6.98 7.18
N SER A 156 -11.97 6.73 8.01
CA SER A 156 -10.92 7.69 8.35
C SER A 156 -9.91 7.94 7.22
N LYS A 157 -9.78 7.03 6.25
CA LYS A 157 -8.85 7.19 5.11
C LYS A 157 -9.56 7.88 3.94
N ALA A 158 -8.84 8.72 3.21
CA ALA A 158 -9.37 9.47 2.05
C ALA A 158 -9.97 8.58 0.95
N ALA A 159 -9.46 7.36 0.80
CA ALA A 159 -9.96 6.40 -0.19
C ALA A 159 -11.30 5.75 0.22
N GLN A 160 -11.62 5.71 1.50
CA GLN A 160 -12.77 5.09 2.17
C GLN A 160 -12.99 3.59 1.86
N VAL A 161 -12.94 3.16 0.61
CA VAL A 161 -13.10 1.75 0.20
C VAL A 161 -11.97 1.35 -0.73
N GLY A 162 -11.37 0.17 -0.49
CA GLY A 162 -10.28 -0.31 -1.34
C GLY A 162 -9.55 -1.54 -0.83
N VAL A 163 -8.40 -1.80 -1.44
CA VAL A 163 -7.46 -2.85 -1.02
C VAL A 163 -6.61 -2.30 0.12
N LYS A 164 -6.70 -2.92 1.29
CA LYS A 164 -5.93 -2.56 2.48
C LYS A 164 -4.55 -3.22 2.44
N THR A 165 -3.52 -2.47 2.77
CA THR A 165 -2.17 -2.97 3.05
C THR A 165 -1.76 -2.62 4.47
N TYR A 166 -1.04 -3.52 5.13
CA TYR A 166 -0.31 -3.24 6.36
C TYR A 166 1.13 -2.98 5.98
N GLU A 167 1.69 -1.87 6.41
CA GLU A 167 2.96 -1.36 5.90
C GLU A 167 3.92 -1.01 7.03
N LEU A 168 5.16 -1.46 6.91
CA LEU A 168 6.28 -1.09 7.74
C LEU A 168 7.13 -0.07 6.99
N CYS A 169 7.19 1.16 7.50
CA CYS A 169 7.97 2.24 6.91
C CYS A 169 9.00 2.77 7.89
N GLU A 170 10.08 3.35 7.36
CA GLU A 170 10.94 4.22 8.16
C GLU A 170 10.18 5.49 8.55
N SER A 171 10.26 5.86 9.82
CA SER A 171 9.53 7.01 10.37
C SER A 171 9.92 8.33 9.69
N SER A 172 11.21 8.58 9.49
CA SER A 172 11.74 9.87 9.04
C SER A 172 11.54 10.14 7.55
N SER A 173 11.78 9.13 6.70
CA SER A 173 11.71 9.25 5.24
C SER A 173 10.38 8.79 4.64
N GLY A 174 9.71 7.85 5.30
CA GLY A 174 8.57 7.12 4.77
C GLY A 174 8.95 5.98 3.83
N TYR A 175 10.25 5.58 3.76
CA TYR A 175 10.67 4.44 2.96
C TYR A 175 9.85 3.21 3.33
N LEU A 176 9.16 2.62 2.35
CA LEU A 176 8.38 1.39 2.55
C LEU A 176 9.33 0.20 2.58
N TRP A 177 9.51 -0.39 3.76
CA TRP A 177 10.47 -1.47 3.95
C TRP A 177 9.86 -2.86 3.72
N LYS A 178 8.63 -3.08 4.22
CA LYS A 178 7.88 -4.34 4.05
C LYS A 178 6.38 -4.06 4.09
N PHE A 179 5.58 -4.87 3.39
CA PHE A 179 4.13 -4.73 3.41
C PHE A 179 3.42 -6.07 3.22
N PHE A 180 2.19 -6.16 3.75
CA PHE A 180 1.26 -7.25 3.48
C PHE A 180 -0.03 -6.72 2.88
N VAL A 181 -0.57 -7.43 1.89
CA VAL A 181 -1.87 -7.14 1.32
C VAL A 181 -2.93 -7.94 2.08
N TYR A 182 -3.92 -7.24 2.66
CA TYR A 182 -5.03 -7.90 3.33
C TYR A 182 -5.94 -8.58 2.31
N ALA A 183 -6.02 -9.91 2.38
CA ALA A 183 -6.84 -10.73 1.48
C ALA A 183 -8.18 -11.19 2.11
N GLY A 184 -8.55 -10.64 3.29
CA GLY A 184 -9.71 -11.10 4.05
C GLY A 184 -9.41 -12.34 4.88
N LYS A 185 -10.31 -12.72 5.78
CA LYS A 185 -10.20 -13.98 6.54
C LYS A 185 -10.30 -15.15 5.56
N GLU A 186 -9.37 -16.09 5.63
CA GLU A 186 -9.51 -17.37 4.94
C GLU A 186 -10.72 -18.08 5.53
N LYS A 187 -11.74 -18.29 4.71
CA LYS A 187 -12.82 -19.20 5.09
C LYS A 187 -12.23 -20.60 5.00
N THR A 188 -12.11 -21.29 6.12
CA THR A 188 -11.94 -22.76 6.13
C THR A 188 -13.13 -23.32 5.35
N ARG A 189 -12.89 -23.74 4.11
CA ARG A 189 -13.94 -24.34 3.27
C ARG A 189 -14.20 -25.75 3.81
N THR A 190 -15.27 -25.90 4.57
CA THR A 190 -16.07 -27.11 4.49
C THR A 190 -16.61 -27.17 3.07
N ALA A 191 -16.30 -28.24 2.36
CA ALA A 191 -16.63 -28.44 0.98
C ALA A 191 -18.16 -28.33 0.73
N THR A 192 -18.59 -27.22 0.18
CA THR A 192 -19.84 -27.10 -0.54
C THR A 192 -19.52 -26.38 -1.84
N THR A 193 -19.51 -27.18 -2.89
CA THR A 193 -19.44 -26.80 -4.30
C THR A 193 -20.52 -25.77 -4.62
N ASN A 194 -20.12 -24.67 -5.25
CA ASN A 194 -20.86 -23.68 -6.05
C ASN A 194 -20.71 -22.26 -5.52
N ASP A 195 -19.59 -21.61 -5.86
CA ASP A 195 -19.49 -20.15 -6.06
C ASP A 195 -18.09 -19.71 -6.53
N VAL A 196 -17.57 -20.37 -7.55
CA VAL A 196 -16.46 -19.84 -8.35
C VAL A 196 -17.03 -19.53 -9.72
N ARG A 197 -17.58 -18.32 -9.88
CA ARG A 197 -17.73 -17.76 -11.22
C ARG A 197 -16.35 -17.26 -11.65
N PRO A 198 -15.86 -17.68 -12.82
CA PRO A 198 -14.67 -17.08 -13.39
C PRO A 198 -14.91 -15.59 -13.61
N ASP A 199 -13.90 -14.76 -13.30
CA ASP A 199 -13.90 -13.34 -13.65
C ASP A 199 -14.10 -13.24 -15.17
N GLU A 200 -15.31 -12.86 -15.60
CA GLU A 200 -15.61 -12.57 -16.99
C GLU A 200 -14.83 -11.31 -17.39
N ASP A 201 -13.77 -11.50 -18.16
CA ASP A 201 -13.06 -10.46 -18.91
C ASP A 201 -14.00 -9.95 -20.02
N GLU A 202 -15.00 -9.12 -19.65
CA GLU A 202 -15.79 -8.40 -20.65
C GLU A 202 -14.99 -7.25 -21.25
N THR A 203 -14.32 -7.54 -22.35
CA THR A 203 -13.97 -6.55 -23.38
C THR A 203 -15.08 -6.52 -24.44
N THR A 204 -16.18 -5.85 -24.15
CA THR A 204 -17.10 -5.41 -25.19
C THR A 204 -17.17 -3.89 -25.18
N ASP A 205 -16.55 -3.30 -26.19
CA ASP A 205 -16.83 -1.93 -26.62
C ASP A 205 -18.32 -1.85 -27.04
N ARG A 206 -19.17 -1.24 -26.22
CA ARG A 206 -20.45 -0.71 -26.63
C ARG A 206 -20.49 0.79 -26.41
N PRO A 207 -21.04 1.56 -27.37
CA PRO A 207 -21.14 3.00 -27.25
C PRO A 207 -22.14 3.41 -26.18
N SER A 208 -21.85 4.53 -25.54
CA SER A 208 -22.62 5.20 -24.51
C SER A 208 -24.07 5.47 -24.93
N ALA A 209 -25.02 4.95 -24.16
CA ALA A 209 -26.42 5.39 -24.17
C ALA A 209 -26.73 6.07 -22.83
N SER A 210 -27.38 7.19 -22.96
CA SER A 210 -28.04 8.13 -22.07
C SER A 210 -28.38 7.72 -20.64
N ILE A 211 -28.16 8.71 -19.78
CA ILE A 211 -28.47 8.85 -18.37
C ILE A 211 -29.99 8.87 -18.17
N GLU A 212 -30.51 7.99 -17.35
CA GLU A 212 -31.77 8.22 -16.62
C GLU A 212 -31.50 8.32 -15.13
N ASN A 213 -31.86 9.48 -14.57
CA ASN A 213 -31.88 9.77 -13.15
C ASN A 213 -33.01 8.99 -12.47
N ASN A 214 -32.66 8.16 -11.50
CA ASN A 214 -33.60 7.80 -10.45
C ASN A 214 -32.99 8.07 -9.08
N ASN A 215 -33.56 9.12 -8.45
CA ASN A 215 -33.42 9.40 -7.04
C ASN A 215 -34.20 8.34 -6.27
N ASP A 216 -33.49 7.48 -5.54
CA ASP A 216 -34.05 6.81 -4.37
C ASP A 216 -33.01 6.82 -3.25
N ARG A 217 -33.34 7.55 -2.19
CA ARG A 217 -32.67 7.52 -0.90
C ARG A 217 -33.00 6.20 -0.21
N PRO A 218 -32.03 5.50 0.33
CA PRO A 218 -32.28 4.62 1.45
C PRO A 218 -31.86 5.27 2.77
N ASN A 219 -32.71 5.03 3.73
CA ASN A 219 -32.69 5.44 5.11
C ASN A 219 -31.39 5.11 5.86
N ASN A 220 -31.08 5.98 6.82
CA ASN A 220 -30.16 5.73 7.92
C ASN A 220 -30.43 4.38 8.57
N VAL A 221 -29.41 3.54 8.56
CA VAL A 221 -29.26 2.46 9.55
C VAL A 221 -27.86 2.65 10.12
N ASP A 222 -27.82 3.05 11.38
CA ASP A 222 -26.68 2.94 12.27
C ASP A 222 -26.32 1.46 12.39
N ASP A 223 -25.28 1.02 11.69
CA ASP A 223 -24.64 -0.28 11.94
C ASP A 223 -23.21 -0.06 12.45
N THR A 224 -23.14 0.23 13.75
CA THR A 224 -21.99 -0.08 14.59
C THR A 224 -22.03 -1.60 14.85
N ASN A 225 -21.56 -2.40 13.90
CA ASN A 225 -21.27 -3.80 14.12
C ASN A 225 -19.75 -4.04 13.98
N ASP A 226 -19.01 -3.63 15.02
CA ASP A 226 -17.72 -4.22 15.37
C ASP A 226 -17.99 -5.58 16.00
N ASN A 227 -18.25 -6.61 15.20
CA ASN A 227 -18.23 -7.99 15.65
C ASN A 227 -16.77 -8.38 15.92
N GLU A 228 -16.24 -8.02 17.06
CA GLU A 228 -15.11 -8.67 17.70
C GLU A 228 -15.61 -10.08 18.11
N ALA A 229 -15.19 -11.10 17.35
CA ALA A 229 -15.34 -12.47 17.84
C ALA A 229 -14.44 -12.64 19.05
N GLU A 230 -15.02 -12.64 20.24
CA GLU A 230 -14.40 -13.16 21.47
C GLU A 230 -14.01 -14.62 21.23
N MET A 231 -12.71 -14.85 21.01
CA MET A 231 -12.13 -16.18 21.21
C MET A 231 -11.66 -16.24 22.65
N THR A 232 -12.39 -17.02 23.46
CA THR A 232 -12.02 -17.42 24.80
C THR A 232 -10.63 -18.01 24.84
N ASP A 233 -9.78 -17.38 25.62
CA ASP A 233 -8.41 -17.77 25.87
C ASP A 233 -8.38 -18.98 26.82
N GLN A 234 -7.89 -20.11 26.32
CA GLN A 234 -7.51 -21.24 27.20
C GLN A 234 -6.09 -20.97 27.65
N THR A 235 -5.96 -20.74 28.94
CA THR A 235 -4.69 -20.71 29.69
C THR A 235 -3.90 -21.98 29.43
N SER A 236 -2.87 -21.93 28.60
CA SER A 236 -1.85 -22.95 28.50
C SER A 236 -0.54 -22.46 29.11
N THR A 237 -0.20 -23.12 30.19
CA THR A 237 1.11 -23.09 30.85
C THR A 237 2.24 -23.44 29.92
N GLY A 238 3.23 -22.57 29.86
CA GLY A 238 4.62 -22.85 29.55
C GLY A 238 4.93 -23.64 28.27
N ASN A 239 5.07 -22.95 27.14
CA ASN A 239 5.94 -23.43 26.09
C ASN A 239 6.58 -22.24 25.33
N THR A 240 7.87 -22.35 25.03
CA THR A 240 8.79 -21.35 24.53
C THR A 240 8.53 -20.94 23.07
N ASN A 241 7.39 -20.35 22.77
CA ASN A 241 7.16 -19.63 21.52
C ASN A 241 6.79 -18.19 21.85
N ASP A 242 7.77 -17.30 21.81
CA ASP A 242 7.62 -15.84 22.01
C ASP A 242 6.80 -15.13 20.92
N ARG A 243 6.03 -15.86 20.12
CA ARG A 243 5.17 -15.28 19.08
C ARG A 243 3.79 -14.95 19.65
N PRO A 244 3.27 -13.75 19.34
CA PRO A 244 1.95 -13.36 19.79
C PRO A 244 0.84 -14.22 19.15
N SER A 245 -0.20 -14.55 19.94
CA SER A 245 -1.30 -15.43 19.51
C SER A 245 -2.39 -14.73 18.70
N ASN A 246 -2.64 -13.45 18.95
CA ASN A 246 -3.74 -12.74 18.27
C ASN A 246 -3.36 -12.28 16.83
N ALA A 247 -4.36 -12.23 15.95
CA ALA A 247 -4.16 -11.96 14.52
C ALA A 247 -3.47 -10.61 14.24
N THR A 248 -3.81 -9.56 14.97
CA THR A 248 -3.23 -8.22 14.80
C THR A 248 -1.76 -8.20 15.22
N SER A 249 -1.46 -8.77 16.39
CA SER A 249 -0.08 -8.85 16.89
C SER A 249 0.79 -9.75 16.00
N LYS A 250 0.21 -10.79 15.39
CA LYS A 250 0.91 -11.63 14.42
C LYS A 250 1.30 -10.83 13.18
N ILE A 251 0.40 -10.00 12.64
CA ILE A 251 0.71 -9.12 11.49
C ILE A 251 1.90 -8.20 11.82
N VAL A 252 1.88 -7.58 13.01
CA VAL A 252 2.98 -6.70 13.44
C VAL A 252 4.28 -7.50 13.53
N TYR A 253 4.24 -8.65 14.19
CA TYR A 253 5.41 -9.50 14.36
C TYR A 253 6.00 -9.93 13.01
N ASP A 254 5.18 -10.44 12.10
CA ASP A 254 5.62 -10.92 10.78
C ASP A 254 6.20 -9.78 9.91
N LEU A 255 5.74 -8.52 10.11
CA LEU A 255 6.32 -7.36 9.44
C LEU A 255 7.70 -7.01 10.00
N VAL A 256 7.87 -7.03 11.33
CA VAL A 256 9.07 -6.55 12.01
C VAL A 256 10.11 -7.64 12.26
N GLU A 257 9.74 -8.93 12.13
CA GLU A 257 10.59 -10.09 12.44
C GLU A 257 12.04 -9.97 11.92
N PRO A 258 12.29 -9.55 10.66
CA PRO A 258 13.67 -9.45 10.17
C PRO A 258 14.49 -8.31 10.82
N LEU A 259 13.84 -7.39 11.54
CA LEU A 259 14.45 -6.25 12.22
C LEU A 259 14.53 -6.44 13.75
N LEU A 260 14.00 -7.54 14.29
CA LEU A 260 14.09 -7.86 15.72
C LEU A 260 15.56 -8.02 16.15
N HIS A 261 15.86 -7.77 17.40
CA HIS A 261 17.21 -7.82 18.02
C HIS A 261 18.21 -6.81 17.47
N ARG A 262 17.77 -5.81 16.68
CA ARG A 262 18.62 -4.82 16.04
C ARG A 262 18.53 -3.42 16.63
N GLY A 263 17.79 -3.27 17.74
CA GLY A 263 17.67 -2.00 18.46
C GLY A 263 16.72 -0.98 17.81
N HIS A 264 15.79 -1.45 16.98
CA HIS A 264 14.76 -0.58 16.44
C HIS A 264 13.70 -0.22 17.48
N THR A 265 13.04 0.89 17.25
CA THR A 265 11.90 1.37 18.03
C THR A 265 10.68 1.42 17.12
N LEU A 266 9.65 0.63 17.43
CA LEU A 266 8.44 0.50 16.65
C LEU A 266 7.36 1.45 17.12
N VAL A 267 6.85 2.29 16.25
CA VAL A 267 5.77 3.24 16.51
C VAL A 267 4.47 2.73 15.90
N MET A 268 3.42 2.65 16.70
CA MET A 268 2.13 2.08 16.26
C MET A 268 0.94 2.85 16.84
N ASP A 269 -0.19 2.77 16.15
CA ASP A 269 -1.44 3.30 16.68
C ASP A 269 -2.17 2.31 17.63
N ASN A 270 -3.32 2.70 18.14
CA ASN A 270 -4.10 1.93 19.09
C ASN A 270 -4.76 0.66 18.52
N PHE A 271 -4.76 0.51 17.18
CA PHE A 271 -5.24 -0.71 16.54
C PHE A 271 -4.26 -1.88 16.78
N TYR A 272 -2.96 -1.60 16.77
CA TYR A 272 -1.91 -2.60 16.87
C TYR A 272 -1.43 -2.80 18.32
N ASN A 273 -1.36 -1.72 19.11
CA ASN A 273 -0.76 -1.76 20.43
C ASN A 273 -1.57 -2.57 21.45
N CYS A 274 -0.86 -3.42 22.18
CA CYS A 274 -1.35 -4.06 23.42
C CYS A 274 -0.16 -4.39 24.34
N PRO A 275 -0.38 -4.52 25.68
CA PRO A 275 0.68 -4.79 26.65
C PRO A 275 1.47 -6.07 26.38
N LEU A 276 0.80 -7.14 25.91
CA LEU A 276 1.47 -8.41 25.58
C LEU A 276 2.43 -8.27 24.39
N LEU A 277 1.99 -7.62 23.31
CA LEU A 277 2.86 -7.37 22.15
C LEU A 277 4.06 -6.51 22.54
N ALA A 278 3.85 -5.45 23.32
CA ALA A 278 4.91 -4.58 23.78
C ALA A 278 6.01 -5.33 24.55
N ARG A 279 5.60 -6.23 25.46
CA ARG A 279 6.55 -7.09 26.18
C ARG A 279 7.24 -8.12 25.29
N CYS A 280 6.51 -8.70 24.33
CA CYS A 280 7.09 -9.62 23.36
C CYS A 280 8.20 -8.94 22.55
N LEU A 281 7.96 -7.74 22.03
CA LEU A 281 8.94 -6.94 21.28
C LEU A 281 10.14 -6.56 22.16
N LYS A 282 9.89 -6.12 23.40
CA LYS A 282 10.96 -5.73 24.35
C LYS A 282 11.92 -6.88 24.65
N ARG A 283 11.39 -8.10 24.87
CA ARG A 283 12.22 -9.31 25.06
C ARG A 283 13.12 -9.60 23.86
N GLN A 284 12.75 -9.10 22.69
CA GLN A 284 13.51 -9.26 21.46
C GLN A 284 14.31 -7.99 21.09
N ASN A 285 14.72 -7.23 22.10
CA ASN A 285 15.53 -6.00 21.96
C ASN A 285 14.94 -5.00 20.96
N THR A 286 13.61 -4.93 20.91
CA THR A 286 12.87 -4.01 20.05
C THR A 286 11.93 -3.20 20.91
N ASP A 287 12.18 -1.90 21.00
CA ASP A 287 11.31 -1.01 21.75
C ASP A 287 10.04 -0.67 20.96
N CYS A 288 8.97 -0.33 21.67
CA CYS A 288 7.78 0.18 21.02
C CYS A 288 7.08 1.25 21.84
N TYR A 289 6.36 2.12 21.16
CA TYR A 289 5.45 3.08 21.79
C TYR A 289 4.35 3.53 20.81
N GLY A 290 3.31 4.13 21.38
CA GLY A 290 2.24 4.73 20.61
C GLY A 290 0.91 4.79 21.36
N THR A 291 -0.18 5.05 20.66
CA THR A 291 -1.49 5.11 21.28
C THR A 291 -1.99 3.72 21.67
N LEU A 292 -2.85 3.65 22.70
CA LEU A 292 -3.37 2.40 23.27
C LEU A 292 -4.87 2.52 23.51
N ARG A 293 -5.63 1.48 23.24
CA ARG A 293 -7.03 1.38 23.71
C ARG A 293 -7.04 0.88 25.16
N LEU A 294 -7.69 1.62 26.06
CA LEU A 294 -7.71 1.26 27.49
C LEU A 294 -8.48 -0.04 27.80
N ASN A 295 -9.36 -0.50 26.90
CA ASN A 295 -10.06 -1.78 27.04
C ASN A 295 -9.20 -3.01 26.72
N ARG A 296 -7.92 -2.83 26.34
CA ARG A 296 -7.01 -3.97 26.09
C ARG A 296 -6.73 -4.73 27.40
N GLU A 297 -6.50 -6.03 27.26
CA GLU A 297 -6.09 -6.90 28.34
C GLU A 297 -4.78 -6.41 28.99
N PHE A 298 -4.63 -6.64 30.30
CA PHE A 298 -3.49 -6.22 31.13
C PHE A 298 -3.30 -4.69 31.25
N VAL A 299 -4.27 -3.88 30.83
CA VAL A 299 -4.32 -2.46 31.22
C VAL A 299 -4.87 -2.37 32.65
N PRO A 300 -4.23 -1.62 33.57
CA PRO A 300 -4.72 -1.46 34.94
C PRO A 300 -6.13 -0.87 34.99
N ASP A 301 -7.00 -1.42 35.82
CA ASP A 301 -8.40 -0.97 35.97
C ASP A 301 -8.49 0.49 36.41
N SER A 302 -7.53 0.95 37.23
CA SER A 302 -7.44 2.36 37.64
C SER A 302 -7.25 3.34 36.47
N LEU A 303 -6.70 2.87 35.35
CA LEU A 303 -6.58 3.69 34.13
C LEU A 303 -7.79 3.56 33.20
N LYS A 304 -8.48 2.41 33.21
CA LYS A 304 -9.67 2.15 32.39
C LYS A 304 -10.86 3.04 32.76
N THR A 305 -10.96 3.38 34.05
CA THR A 305 -12.05 4.20 34.60
C THR A 305 -11.88 5.68 34.36
N LEU A 306 -10.67 6.16 33.97
CA LEU A 306 -10.39 7.57 33.80
C LEU A 306 -11.22 8.19 32.65
N THR A 307 -12.02 9.18 33.05
CA THR A 307 -12.92 9.92 32.16
C THR A 307 -12.52 11.40 32.06
N LYS A 308 -13.19 12.13 31.17
CA LYS A 308 -13.01 13.60 31.06
C LYS A 308 -13.43 14.37 32.30
N THR A 309 -14.26 13.80 33.14
CA THR A 309 -14.72 14.43 34.40
C THR A 309 -13.70 14.26 35.53
N GLU A 310 -12.90 13.21 35.48
CA GLU A 310 -11.92 12.88 36.52
C GLU A 310 -10.57 13.53 36.33
N LEU A 311 -10.18 13.74 35.05
CA LEU A 311 -8.93 14.43 34.71
C LEU A 311 -9.19 15.88 34.29
N ARG A 312 -8.39 16.81 34.78
CA ARG A 312 -8.37 18.21 34.32
C ARG A 312 -7.61 18.30 33.00
N GLN A 313 -7.93 19.31 32.18
CA GLN A 313 -7.20 19.54 30.92
C GLN A 313 -5.70 19.78 31.20
N GLY A 314 -4.85 19.03 30.52
CA GLY A 314 -3.40 19.04 30.70
C GLY A 314 -2.91 18.03 31.77
N GLU A 315 -3.80 17.46 32.57
CA GLU A 315 -3.44 16.48 33.56
C GLU A 315 -3.06 15.14 32.93
N VAL A 316 -2.12 14.44 33.58
CA VAL A 316 -1.61 13.15 33.13
C VAL A 316 -1.47 12.20 34.31
N VAL A 317 -1.90 10.95 34.08
CA VAL A 317 -1.73 9.82 35.02
C VAL A 317 -0.94 8.75 34.30
N ALA A 318 0.03 8.15 34.99
CA ALA A 318 0.83 7.07 34.43
C ALA A 318 0.91 5.89 35.39
N SER A 319 0.94 4.68 34.83
CA SER A 319 1.19 3.43 35.55
C SER A 319 2.40 2.74 34.94
N TYR A 320 3.22 2.14 35.80
CA TYR A 320 4.46 1.47 35.42
C TYR A 320 4.44 0.02 35.89
N CYS A 321 4.94 -0.86 35.03
CA CYS A 321 5.15 -2.25 35.38
C CYS A 321 6.44 -2.74 34.75
N SER A 322 7.53 -2.71 35.53
CA SER A 322 8.89 -3.03 35.07
C SER A 322 9.31 -2.14 33.90
N ASP A 323 9.39 -2.70 32.72
CA ASP A 323 9.83 -2.09 31.45
C ASP A 323 8.68 -1.48 30.63
N LEU A 324 7.46 -1.48 31.15
CA LEU A 324 6.28 -1.00 30.44
C LEU A 324 5.65 0.18 31.18
N SER A 325 5.36 1.24 30.46
CA SER A 325 4.60 2.40 30.94
C SER A 325 3.30 2.57 30.17
N ILE A 326 2.21 2.88 30.87
CA ILE A 326 0.95 3.30 30.27
C ILE A 326 0.62 4.68 30.81
N CYS A 327 0.36 5.62 29.93
CA CYS A 327 0.09 7.01 30.23
C CYS A 327 -1.29 7.40 29.70
N VAL A 328 -2.10 8.05 30.52
CA VAL A 328 -3.40 8.63 30.16
C VAL A 328 -3.30 10.14 30.36
N TRP A 329 -3.48 10.88 29.32
CA TRP A 329 -3.38 12.33 29.29
C TRP A 329 -4.66 12.97 28.77
N ARG A 330 -5.10 14.06 29.38
CA ARG A 330 -6.23 14.83 28.89
C ARG A 330 -5.78 16.04 28.09
N ASP A 331 -5.94 15.98 26.78
CA ASP A 331 -5.96 17.16 25.87
C ASP A 331 -7.43 17.66 25.72
N ALA A 332 -7.90 17.92 24.56
CA ALA A 332 -9.34 18.10 24.29
C ALA A 332 -10.12 16.80 24.56
N ASN A 333 -9.51 15.66 24.27
CA ASN A 333 -10.00 14.30 24.56
C ASN A 333 -9.01 13.56 25.46
N ILE A 334 -9.43 12.40 25.99
CA ILE A 334 -8.51 11.45 26.63
C ILE A 334 -7.65 10.80 25.56
N VAL A 335 -6.35 10.83 25.75
CA VAL A 335 -5.34 10.16 24.91
C VAL A 335 -4.57 9.22 25.81
N SER A 336 -4.59 7.95 25.48
CA SER A 336 -3.84 6.90 26.19
C SER A 336 -2.72 6.35 25.33
N LEU A 337 -1.55 6.16 25.90
CA LEU A 337 -0.33 5.72 25.24
C LEU A 337 0.35 4.62 26.06
N ILE A 338 1.11 3.80 25.35
CA ILE A 338 1.95 2.74 25.91
C ILE A 338 3.39 2.93 25.40
N SER A 339 4.38 2.59 26.24
CA SER A 339 5.77 2.59 25.85
C SER A 339 6.59 1.60 26.64
N THR A 340 7.66 1.08 26.02
CA THR A 340 8.65 0.19 26.63
C THR A 340 9.90 0.92 27.15
N TYR A 341 9.99 2.26 26.99
CA TYR A 341 11.16 3.03 27.45
C TYR A 341 10.87 4.47 27.90
N HIS A 342 9.69 5.03 27.61
CA HIS A 342 9.34 6.36 28.09
C HIS A 342 8.95 6.33 29.57
N TYR A 343 9.46 7.29 30.33
CA TYR A 343 8.95 7.66 31.64
C TYR A 343 8.11 8.92 31.49
N LEU A 344 7.26 9.18 32.49
CA LEU A 344 6.43 10.38 32.51
C LEU A 344 7.31 11.63 32.63
N GLN A 345 7.44 12.35 31.55
CA GLN A 345 8.10 13.64 31.44
C GLN A 345 7.23 14.60 30.67
N ILE A 346 7.22 15.86 31.06
CA ILE A 346 6.52 16.92 30.33
C ILE A 346 7.53 17.63 29.47
N GLY A 347 7.35 17.52 28.17
CA GLY A 347 8.11 18.27 27.18
C GLY A 347 7.35 19.54 26.73
N SER A 348 8.03 20.38 25.99
CA SER A 348 7.44 21.58 25.38
C SER A 348 7.61 21.58 23.88
N ARG A 349 6.61 22.11 23.17
CA ARG A 349 6.66 22.35 21.74
C ARG A 349 6.27 23.79 21.46
N GLN A 350 7.13 24.51 20.76
CA GLN A 350 6.84 25.84 20.24
C GLN A 350 6.27 25.71 18.81
N LYS A 351 5.08 26.23 18.59
CA LYS A 351 4.48 26.33 17.27
C LYS A 351 3.95 27.73 17.11
N TYR A 352 4.46 28.44 16.10
CA TYR A 352 4.29 29.87 15.97
C TYR A 352 4.59 30.55 17.32
N ASN A 353 4.19 31.57 17.78
CA ASN A 353 4.52 32.19 19.06
C ASN A 353 3.83 31.55 20.31
N ARG A 354 3.33 30.30 20.19
CA ARG A 354 2.65 29.61 21.29
C ARG A 354 3.47 28.42 21.78
N LEU A 355 3.83 28.44 23.05
CA LEU A 355 4.45 27.33 23.76
C LEU A 355 3.35 26.41 24.31
N THR A 356 3.43 25.12 24.02
CA THR A 356 2.50 24.09 24.51
C THR A 356 3.28 23.02 25.26
N PHE A 357 2.75 22.58 26.42
CA PHE A 357 3.33 21.51 27.22
C PHE A 357 2.54 20.22 27.01
N LYS A 358 3.23 19.13 26.75
CA LYS A 358 2.64 17.79 26.51
C LYS A 358 3.54 16.71 27.11
N PRO A 359 3.01 15.53 27.44
CA PRO A 359 3.87 14.38 27.74
C PRO A 359 4.89 14.13 26.63
N SER A 360 6.13 13.81 26.96
CA SER A 360 7.22 13.59 25.97
C SER A 360 6.85 12.48 24.98
N ILE A 361 6.26 11.39 25.45
CA ILE A 361 5.75 10.31 24.60
C ILE A 361 4.75 10.79 23.53
N VAL A 362 3.90 11.79 23.84
CA VAL A 362 2.98 12.39 22.86
C VAL A 362 3.72 13.18 21.82
N LEU A 363 4.75 13.93 22.23
CA LEU A 363 5.57 14.71 21.30
C LEU A 363 6.33 13.81 20.33
N ASP A 364 6.91 12.72 20.85
CA ASP A 364 7.66 11.76 20.05
C ASP A 364 6.72 10.96 19.13
N TYR A 365 5.55 10.54 19.61
CA TYR A 365 4.54 9.89 18.77
C TYR A 365 4.10 10.78 17.60
N ASN A 366 3.79 12.05 17.85
CA ASN A 366 3.39 12.98 16.82
C ASN A 366 4.50 13.30 15.80
N LYS A 367 5.77 13.15 16.20
CA LYS A 367 6.93 13.32 15.32
C LYS A 367 7.13 12.11 14.43
N SER A 368 6.93 10.91 14.97
CA SER A 368 7.42 9.65 14.39
C SER A 368 6.35 8.83 13.67
N MET A 369 5.05 8.95 14.05
CA MET A 369 3.97 8.12 13.49
C MET A 369 3.69 8.38 12.00
N GLY A 370 4.12 9.51 11.45
CA GLY A 370 3.76 9.95 10.09
C GLY A 370 4.47 9.26 8.92
N GLY A 371 5.18 8.15 9.11
CA GLY A 371 5.97 7.51 8.04
C GLY A 371 5.15 7.00 6.87
N VAL A 372 4.09 6.22 7.16
CA VAL A 372 3.17 5.68 6.13
C VAL A 372 2.38 6.79 5.45
N ASP A 373 1.85 7.73 6.22
CA ASP A 373 1.10 8.87 5.67
C ASP A 373 1.97 9.75 4.77
N ARG A 374 3.23 9.95 5.12
CA ARG A 374 4.21 10.67 4.29
C ARG A 374 4.39 9.98 2.94
N LYS A 375 4.62 8.68 2.94
CA LYS A 375 4.70 7.88 1.71
C LYS A 375 3.42 8.06 0.90
N ASP A 376 2.24 7.92 1.50
CA ASP A 376 0.95 8.04 0.81
C ASP A 376 0.74 9.43 0.20
N GLN A 377 1.19 10.49 0.85
CA GLN A 377 1.18 11.84 0.30
C GLN A 377 2.05 11.94 -0.97
N PHE A 378 3.27 11.41 -0.95
CA PHE A 378 4.12 11.39 -2.14
C PHE A 378 3.53 10.57 -3.29
N LEU A 379 2.95 9.42 -3.00
CA LEU A 379 2.30 8.57 -4.00
C LEU A 379 1.06 9.27 -4.59
N SER A 380 0.30 9.98 -3.78
CA SER A 380 -0.90 10.71 -4.20
C SER A 380 -0.59 11.95 -5.03
N ALA A 381 0.55 12.59 -4.80
CA ALA A 381 0.98 13.76 -5.56
C ALA A 381 1.31 13.41 -7.03
N GLN A 382 1.73 12.17 -7.29
CA GLN A 382 2.07 11.69 -8.65
C GLN A 382 1.58 10.25 -8.82
N PRO A 383 0.27 10.04 -8.93
CA PRO A 383 -0.33 8.72 -8.93
C PRO A 383 -0.06 7.99 -10.26
N LEU A 384 0.41 6.75 -10.17
CA LEU A 384 0.48 5.84 -11.33
C LEU A 384 -0.83 5.07 -11.49
N GLU A 385 -1.61 4.97 -10.43
CA GLU A 385 -2.89 4.28 -10.40
C GLU A 385 -4.00 5.15 -11.00
N ARG A 386 -4.56 4.71 -12.10
CA ARG A 386 -5.69 5.42 -12.69
C ARG A 386 -7.00 5.10 -11.97
N THR A 387 -7.88 6.09 -11.88
CA THR A 387 -9.19 5.96 -11.21
C THR A 387 -10.05 4.88 -11.89
N LYS A 388 -10.07 4.86 -13.22
CA LYS A 388 -10.89 3.94 -14.03
C LYS A 388 -10.13 2.65 -14.40
N ASN A 389 -9.45 1.99 -13.45
CA ASN A 389 -8.89 0.65 -13.68
C ASN A 389 -9.96 -0.42 -13.46
N LYS A 390 -10.14 -1.33 -14.43
CA LYS A 390 -11.12 -2.43 -14.35
C LYS A 390 -10.57 -3.67 -13.63
N ILE A 391 -9.25 -3.85 -13.53
CA ILE A 391 -8.57 -5.03 -13.01
C ILE A 391 -7.78 -4.66 -11.76
N TRP A 392 -8.21 -5.18 -10.61
CA TRP A 392 -7.68 -4.79 -9.30
C TRP A 392 -6.19 -5.09 -9.11
N TYR A 393 -5.71 -6.27 -9.54
CA TYR A 393 -4.31 -6.64 -9.36
C TYR A 393 -3.36 -5.81 -10.24
N LYS A 394 -3.80 -5.36 -11.42
CA LYS A 394 -3.02 -4.41 -12.25
C LYS A 394 -2.98 -3.01 -11.62
N LYS A 395 -4.04 -2.61 -10.91
CA LYS A 395 -4.03 -1.37 -10.15
C LYS A 395 -3.10 -1.46 -8.95
N LEU A 396 -3.11 -2.60 -8.25
CA LEU A 396 -2.20 -2.86 -7.14
C LEU A 396 -0.74 -2.91 -7.62
N PHE A 397 -0.44 -3.53 -8.76
CA PHE A 397 0.88 -3.48 -9.39
C PHE A 397 1.35 -2.04 -9.61
N ARG A 398 0.51 -1.16 -10.16
CA ARG A 398 0.85 0.25 -10.35
C ARG A 398 1.12 0.96 -9.02
N ARG A 399 0.40 0.61 -7.96
CA ARG A 399 0.65 1.13 -6.60
C ARG A 399 2.02 0.69 -6.09
N MET A 400 2.38 -0.58 -6.24
CA MET A 400 3.69 -1.10 -5.85
C MET A 400 4.82 -0.48 -6.67
N LEU A 401 4.63 -0.32 -7.99
CA LEU A 401 5.56 0.39 -8.85
C LEU A 401 5.75 1.84 -8.39
N ASN A 402 4.68 2.52 -8.00
CA ASN A 402 4.74 3.87 -7.45
C ASN A 402 5.53 3.92 -6.13
N ALA A 403 5.32 2.94 -5.25
CA ALA A 403 6.08 2.80 -4.00
C ALA A 403 7.56 2.51 -4.28
N ALA A 404 7.87 1.66 -5.26
CA ALA A 404 9.24 1.38 -5.69
C ALA A 404 9.96 2.64 -6.18
N LEU A 405 9.28 3.47 -6.97
CA LEU A 405 9.83 4.76 -7.42
C LEU A 405 10.04 5.73 -6.26
N PHE A 406 9.14 5.75 -5.31
CA PHE A 406 9.30 6.56 -4.10
C PHE A 406 10.50 6.08 -3.26
N ASN A 407 10.64 4.78 -3.07
CA ASN A 407 11.79 4.20 -2.38
C ASN A 407 13.12 4.51 -3.08
N CYS A 408 13.17 4.42 -4.42
CA CYS A 408 14.32 4.87 -5.21
C CYS A 408 14.62 6.37 -4.97
N PHE A 409 13.59 7.20 -4.93
CA PHE A 409 13.74 8.63 -4.64
C PHE A 409 14.33 8.87 -3.25
N VAL A 410 13.88 8.15 -2.22
CA VAL A 410 14.42 8.26 -0.85
C VAL A 410 15.91 7.95 -0.84
N ILE A 411 16.33 6.84 -1.47
CA ILE A 411 17.75 6.47 -1.58
C ILE A 411 18.52 7.53 -2.38
N PHE A 412 18.02 7.95 -3.54
CA PHE A 412 18.70 8.93 -4.40
C PHE A 412 18.84 10.29 -3.73
N LYS A 413 17.83 10.70 -2.96
CA LYS A 413 17.81 11.98 -2.25
C LYS A 413 18.88 12.06 -1.16
N SER A 414 19.31 10.94 -0.57
CA SER A 414 20.39 10.95 0.45
C SER A 414 21.70 11.49 -0.12
N ALA A 415 22.00 11.18 -1.39
CA ALA A 415 23.16 11.72 -2.11
C ALA A 415 22.87 13.06 -2.82
N ASN A 416 21.61 13.40 -3.05
CA ASN A 416 21.15 14.57 -3.80
C ASN A 416 20.07 15.35 -3.04
N PRO A 417 20.40 16.03 -1.91
CA PRO A 417 19.42 16.58 -0.97
C PRO A 417 18.44 17.61 -1.57
N LYS A 418 18.86 18.33 -2.62
CA LYS A 418 18.10 19.42 -3.25
C LYS A 418 17.08 18.93 -4.30
N ILE A 419 17.14 17.65 -4.72
CA ILE A 419 16.26 17.15 -5.77
C ILE A 419 14.83 17.00 -5.25
N SER A 420 13.86 17.43 -6.04
CA SER A 420 12.44 17.17 -5.78
C SER A 420 12.03 15.80 -6.35
N HIS A 421 10.97 15.21 -5.79
CA HIS A 421 10.41 13.94 -6.27
C HIS A 421 9.99 13.99 -7.75
N ARG A 422 9.45 15.14 -8.19
CA ARG A 422 9.08 15.36 -9.59
C ARG A 422 10.30 15.35 -10.50
N GLN A 423 11.36 16.10 -10.15
CA GLN A 423 12.61 16.13 -10.92
C GLN A 423 13.24 14.74 -11.03
N PHE A 424 13.31 14.00 -9.91
CA PHE A 424 13.80 12.62 -9.90
C PHE A 424 13.06 11.74 -10.92
N ARG A 425 11.73 11.78 -10.92
CA ARG A 425 10.92 10.98 -11.85
C ARG A 425 11.09 11.40 -13.31
N THR A 426 11.27 12.69 -13.57
CA THR A 426 11.54 13.19 -14.93
C THR A 426 12.86 12.64 -15.44
N ILE A 427 13.94 12.81 -14.68
CA ILE A 427 15.26 12.28 -15.03
C ILE A 427 15.21 10.77 -15.26
N LEU A 428 14.58 10.03 -14.34
CA LEU A 428 14.45 8.59 -14.46
C LEU A 428 13.72 8.16 -15.74
N ALA A 429 12.63 8.83 -16.10
CA ALA A 429 11.88 8.49 -17.30
C ALA A 429 12.69 8.80 -18.57
N GLU A 430 13.40 9.92 -18.61
CA GLU A 430 14.29 10.30 -19.71
C GLU A 430 15.45 9.29 -19.87
N ASP A 431 16.12 8.93 -18.79
CA ASP A 431 17.23 7.97 -18.82
C ASP A 431 16.77 6.59 -19.28
N LEU A 432 15.64 6.09 -18.79
CA LEU A 432 15.08 4.80 -19.22
C LEU A 432 14.81 4.77 -20.73
N LEU A 433 14.24 5.85 -21.29
CA LEU A 433 13.95 5.93 -22.72
C LEU A 433 15.21 6.09 -23.56
N LYS A 434 16.18 6.85 -23.08
CA LYS A 434 17.48 7.03 -23.75
C LYS A 434 18.26 5.71 -23.81
N ILE A 435 18.34 4.99 -22.70
CA ILE A 435 19.13 3.74 -22.61
C ILE A 435 18.52 2.62 -23.44
N HIS A 436 17.19 2.44 -23.37
CA HIS A 436 16.51 1.27 -23.95
C HIS A 436 15.97 1.47 -25.37
N ARG A 437 15.75 2.72 -25.79
CA ARG A 437 15.18 3.02 -27.12
C ARG A 437 15.96 4.03 -27.92
N ASN A 438 17.04 4.56 -27.37
CA ASN A 438 17.79 5.67 -27.97
C ASN A 438 16.88 6.88 -28.31
N ILE A 439 15.82 7.08 -27.52
CA ILE A 439 14.88 8.20 -27.67
C ILE A 439 15.35 9.34 -26.79
N ASP A 440 15.80 10.41 -27.44
CA ASP A 440 16.08 11.67 -26.79
C ASP A 440 14.83 12.55 -26.80
N LEU A 441 14.24 12.78 -25.63
CA LEU A 441 13.06 13.64 -25.48
C LEU A 441 13.41 15.14 -25.49
N THR A 442 14.69 15.50 -25.38
CA THR A 442 15.14 16.90 -25.38
C THR A 442 15.18 17.49 -26.79
N THR A 443 15.25 16.65 -27.83
CA THR A 443 15.22 17.10 -29.21
C THR A 443 13.79 17.44 -29.64
N GLU A 444 13.58 18.65 -30.16
CA GLU A 444 12.29 19.07 -30.70
C GLU A 444 11.78 18.08 -31.75
N PRO A 445 10.48 17.72 -31.74
CA PRO A 445 9.89 16.92 -32.79
C PRO A 445 10.05 17.71 -34.12
N ARG A 446 10.75 17.13 -35.09
CA ARG A 446 10.70 17.65 -36.46
C ARG A 446 9.22 17.57 -36.90
N LEU A 447 8.64 18.74 -37.16
CA LEU A 447 7.29 18.91 -37.68
C LEU A 447 7.13 18.21 -39.02
#